data_24e4a00897fce5e4a0583a6dd06d3689
#
_entry.id   24e4a00897fce5e4a0583a6dd06d3689
#
_cell.length_a   1.000
_cell.length_b   1.000
_cell.length_c   1.000
_cell.angle_alpha   90.00
_cell.angle_beta   90.00
_cell.angle_gamma   90.00
#
_symmetry.space_group_name_H-M   'P 1'
#
loop_
_entity.id
_entity.type
_entity.pdbx_description
1 polymer ?
#
loop_
_entity_poly.entity_id
_entity_poly.type
_entity_poly.pdbx_seq_one_letter_code
_entity_poly.pdbx_strand_id
1 'polypeptide(L)'
;YYIEDTEELEKGCVRKWLLNSFAVDNLIVESRKLKSRILLEEVPSGKRYLIPLIEAMRDGMIVEVDYQSFRQQVPANFEIEPYCLKLFRQRWYVVARSPHYNRVMIYSLDRILDLEVSEKTFYYPEEFNPQSYFDACFGIVADDDIGIETVQLKVYAPQDKYFDALPLHHSQRTVEVTEGHT
;
A
#
# COMPACT_ATOMS: atom_id res chain seq x y z
N TYR A 1 -25.45 -12.00 6.39
CA TYR A 1 -24.77 -11.05 7.30
C TYR A 1 -25.41 -9.68 7.10
N TYR A 2 -26.05 -9.13 8.13
CA TYR A 2 -26.60 -7.78 8.14
C TYR A 2 -25.50 -6.82 8.63
N ILE A 3 -25.27 -5.72 7.92
CA ILE A 3 -24.41 -4.62 8.37
C ILE A 3 -25.35 -3.61 9.01
N GLU A 4 -25.32 -3.47 10.32
CA GLU A 4 -26.30 -2.66 11.10
C GLU A 4 -25.97 -1.16 11.13
N ASP A 5 -24.78 -0.71 10.69
CA ASP A 5 -24.41 0.71 10.74
C ASP A 5 -23.72 1.16 9.46
N THR A 6 -24.51 1.76 8.57
CA THR A 6 -24.02 2.30 7.29
C THR A 6 -23.40 3.70 7.44
N GLU A 7 -23.74 4.49 8.46
CA GLU A 7 -23.20 5.85 8.64
C GLU A 7 -21.74 5.87 9.08
N GLU A 8 -21.33 4.94 9.96
CA GLU A 8 -19.90 4.77 10.28
C GLU A 8 -19.07 4.18 9.13
N LEU A 9 -19.72 3.38 8.27
CA LEU A 9 -19.09 2.80 7.09
C LEU A 9 -18.74 3.85 6.02
N GLU A 10 -19.47 4.93 5.95
CA GLU A 10 -19.25 5.99 4.96
C GLU A 10 -18.03 6.89 5.27
N LYS A 11 -17.57 6.93 6.52
CA LYS A 11 -16.45 7.81 6.95
C LYS A 11 -15.06 7.24 6.64
N GLY A 12 -14.93 5.96 6.35
CA GLY A 12 -13.62 5.34 6.07
C GLY A 12 -13.37 5.13 4.56
N CYS A 13 -12.34 5.74 4.02
CA CYS A 13 -11.96 5.62 2.60
C CYS A 13 -11.82 4.15 2.14
N VAL A 14 -11.25 3.27 2.97
CA VAL A 14 -11.07 1.84 2.68
C VAL A 14 -12.41 1.09 2.68
N ARG A 15 -13.29 1.38 3.64
CA ARG A 15 -14.61 0.75 3.72
C ARG A 15 -15.49 1.14 2.53
N LYS A 16 -15.51 2.42 2.16
CA LYS A 16 -16.24 2.91 0.99
C LYS A 16 -15.74 2.27 -0.30
N TRP A 17 -14.43 2.13 -0.44
CA TRP A 17 -13.81 1.44 -1.57
C TRP A 17 -14.21 -0.04 -1.62
N LEU A 18 -14.16 -0.74 -0.47
CA LEU A 18 -14.59 -2.14 -0.37
C LEU A 18 -16.05 -2.32 -0.72
N LEU A 19 -16.95 -1.47 -0.20
CA LEU A 19 -18.38 -1.53 -0.48
C LEU A 19 -18.68 -1.28 -1.96
N ASN A 20 -18.03 -0.30 -2.57
CA ASN A 20 -18.14 -0.04 -4.00
C ASN A 20 -17.61 -1.22 -4.83
N SER A 21 -16.49 -1.82 -4.40
CA SER A 21 -15.92 -2.99 -5.06
C SER A 21 -16.86 -4.20 -4.97
N PHE A 22 -17.50 -4.42 -3.82
CA PHE A 22 -18.51 -5.47 -3.63
C PHE A 22 -19.75 -5.25 -4.49
N ALA A 23 -20.25 -4.02 -4.56
CA ALA A 23 -21.41 -3.70 -5.39
C ALA A 23 -21.12 -3.94 -6.88
N VAL A 24 -19.93 -3.53 -7.35
CA VAL A 24 -19.48 -3.76 -8.72
C VAL A 24 -19.28 -5.25 -8.97
N ASP A 25 -18.67 -5.99 -8.06
CA ASP A 25 -18.43 -7.43 -8.19
C ASP A 25 -19.73 -8.21 -8.30
N ASN A 26 -20.74 -7.90 -7.47
CA ASN A 26 -22.07 -8.51 -7.57
C ASN A 26 -22.72 -8.28 -8.93
N LEU A 27 -22.65 -7.05 -9.46
CA LEU A 27 -23.19 -6.75 -10.80
C LEU A 27 -22.46 -7.51 -11.91
N ILE A 28 -21.14 -7.69 -11.76
CA ILE A 28 -20.31 -8.45 -12.72
C ILE A 28 -20.62 -9.95 -12.64
N VAL A 29 -20.82 -10.48 -11.43
CA VAL A 29 -21.13 -11.91 -11.20
C VAL A 29 -22.50 -12.26 -11.79
N GLU A 30 -23.49 -11.39 -11.64
CA GLU A 30 -24.84 -11.59 -12.18
C GLU A 30 -24.89 -11.57 -13.71
N SER A 31 -23.91 -10.97 -14.38
CA SER A 31 -23.87 -10.87 -15.84
C SER A 31 -22.60 -11.41 -16.47
N ARG A 32 -22.64 -12.66 -16.94
CA ARG A 32 -21.53 -13.27 -17.69
C ARG A 32 -21.07 -12.43 -18.91
N LYS A 33 -22.00 -11.69 -19.53
CA LYS A 33 -21.70 -10.83 -20.70
C LYS A 33 -20.94 -9.56 -20.31
N LEU A 34 -21.09 -9.07 -19.08
CA LEU A 34 -20.37 -7.89 -18.59
C LEU A 34 -18.94 -8.22 -18.20
N LYS A 35 -18.70 -9.44 -17.68
CA LYS A 35 -17.37 -9.87 -17.23
C LYS A 35 -16.29 -9.75 -18.30
N SER A 36 -16.63 -10.06 -19.57
CA SER A 36 -15.68 -9.95 -20.68
C SER A 36 -15.48 -8.52 -21.20
N ARG A 37 -16.29 -7.56 -20.72
CA ARG A 37 -16.24 -6.16 -21.14
C ARG A 37 -15.61 -5.24 -20.09
N ILE A 38 -15.32 -5.79 -18.90
CA ILE A 38 -14.66 -5.07 -17.79
C ILE A 38 -13.29 -5.69 -17.63
N LEU A 39 -12.28 -4.93 -18.01
CA LEU A 39 -10.88 -5.33 -17.88
C LEU A 39 -10.35 -4.75 -16.58
N LEU A 40 -10.01 -5.63 -15.65
CA LEU A 40 -9.34 -5.27 -14.40
C LEU A 40 -7.86 -5.62 -14.55
N GLU A 41 -7.03 -4.74 -14.06
CA GLU A 41 -5.60 -5.05 -13.97
C GLU A 41 -5.37 -6.16 -12.94
N GLU A 42 -4.54 -7.13 -13.29
CA GLU A 42 -4.16 -8.19 -12.36
C GLU A 42 -3.24 -7.62 -11.27
N VAL A 43 -3.62 -7.83 -10.03
CA VAL A 43 -2.73 -7.56 -8.90
C VAL A 43 -1.78 -8.75 -8.75
N PRO A 44 -0.45 -8.53 -8.68
CA PRO A 44 0.53 -9.59 -8.50
C PRO A 44 0.20 -10.52 -7.33
N SER A 45 0.79 -11.70 -7.34
CA SER A 45 0.67 -12.71 -6.26
C SER A 45 1.01 -12.10 -4.89
N GLY A 46 0.63 -12.78 -3.82
CA GLY A 46 0.84 -12.31 -2.46
C GLY A 46 -0.43 -11.97 -1.70
N LYS A 47 -1.59 -11.88 -2.37
CA LYS A 47 -2.90 -11.65 -1.71
C LYS A 47 -3.21 -12.70 -0.63
N ARG A 48 -2.71 -13.93 -0.78
CA ARG A 48 -2.89 -15.01 0.20
C ARG A 48 -2.31 -14.67 1.57
N TYR A 49 -1.34 -13.76 1.63
CA TYR A 49 -0.69 -13.34 2.87
C TYR A 49 -1.37 -12.16 3.56
N LEU A 50 -2.38 -11.52 2.94
CA LEU A 50 -3.08 -10.39 3.54
C LEU A 50 -3.81 -10.78 4.83
N ILE A 51 -4.57 -11.88 4.80
CA ILE A 51 -5.33 -12.32 5.97
C ILE A 51 -4.41 -12.68 7.15
N PRO A 52 -3.42 -13.57 6.99
CA PRO A 52 -2.51 -13.88 8.11
C PRO A 52 -1.74 -12.65 8.62
N LEU A 53 -1.35 -11.71 7.76
CA LEU A 53 -0.71 -10.47 8.20
C LEU A 53 -1.65 -9.56 8.98
N ILE A 54 -2.91 -9.42 8.56
CA ILE A 54 -3.91 -8.63 9.28
C ILE A 54 -4.19 -9.24 10.67
N GLU A 55 -4.30 -10.57 10.74
CA GLU A 55 -4.47 -11.28 12.02
C GLU A 55 -3.25 -11.12 12.92
N ALA A 56 -2.04 -11.27 12.39
CA ALA A 56 -0.80 -11.06 13.14
C ALA A 56 -0.68 -9.61 13.66
N MET A 57 -1.03 -8.61 12.85
CA MET A 57 -1.07 -7.20 13.29
C MET A 57 -2.10 -6.96 14.39
N ARG A 58 -3.31 -7.55 14.27
CA ARG A 58 -4.37 -7.43 15.28
C ARG A 58 -3.95 -8.01 16.62
N ASP A 59 -3.28 -9.18 16.58
CA ASP A 59 -2.95 -9.96 17.75
C ASP A 59 -1.52 -9.65 18.29
N GLY A 60 -0.78 -8.74 17.63
CA GLY A 60 0.56 -8.35 18.01
C GLY A 60 1.58 -9.48 17.88
N MET A 61 1.45 -10.33 16.85
CA MET A 61 2.27 -11.52 16.65
C MET A 61 3.39 -11.26 15.63
N ILE A 62 4.58 -11.79 15.94
CA ILE A 62 5.71 -11.81 15.02
C ILE A 62 5.40 -12.80 13.90
N VAL A 63 5.85 -12.46 12.70
CA VAL A 63 5.69 -13.30 11.52
C VAL A 63 7.06 -13.71 10.99
N GLU A 64 7.23 -15.00 10.72
CA GLU A 64 8.40 -15.55 10.02
C GLU A 64 8.09 -15.61 8.53
N VAL A 65 9.03 -15.14 7.70
CA VAL A 65 8.86 -15.08 6.25
C VAL A 65 10.04 -15.67 5.51
N ASP A 66 9.74 -16.46 4.49
CA ASP A 66 10.68 -16.80 3.42
C ASP A 66 10.56 -15.75 2.32
N TYR A 67 11.58 -14.96 2.12
CA TYR A 67 11.55 -13.80 1.24
C TYR A 67 12.60 -13.85 0.13
N GLN A 68 12.15 -13.67 -1.13
CA GLN A 68 13.05 -13.58 -2.28
C GLN A 68 13.28 -12.13 -2.69
N SER A 69 14.38 -11.56 -2.23
CA SER A 69 14.83 -10.25 -2.72
C SER A 69 15.35 -10.35 -4.16
N PHE A 70 15.10 -9.32 -4.99
CA PHE A 70 15.72 -9.27 -6.33
C PHE A 70 17.24 -9.05 -6.30
N ARG A 71 17.80 -8.67 -5.14
CA ARG A 71 19.23 -8.46 -4.95
C ARG A 71 19.97 -9.72 -4.51
N GLN A 72 19.25 -10.75 -4.10
CA GLN A 72 19.80 -12.00 -3.57
C GLN A 72 19.40 -13.17 -4.47
N GLN A 73 20.32 -14.09 -4.68
CA GLN A 73 20.05 -15.29 -5.49
C GLN A 73 19.27 -16.36 -4.72
N VAL A 74 19.39 -16.38 -3.40
CA VAL A 74 18.77 -17.37 -2.52
C VAL A 74 17.74 -16.66 -1.62
N PRO A 75 16.56 -17.25 -1.39
CA PRO A 75 15.62 -16.76 -0.41
C PRO A 75 16.24 -16.66 0.97
N ALA A 76 15.82 -15.68 1.74
CA ALA A 76 16.20 -15.51 3.14
C ALA A 76 14.98 -15.77 4.03
N ASN A 77 15.20 -16.52 5.11
CA ASN A 77 14.21 -16.71 6.16
C ASN A 77 14.53 -15.75 7.32
N PHE A 78 13.53 -15.02 7.79
CA PHE A 78 13.68 -14.08 8.91
C PHE A 78 12.33 -13.69 9.52
N GLU A 79 12.40 -13.18 10.75
CA GLU A 79 11.25 -12.66 11.49
C GLU A 79 11.02 -11.19 11.19
N ILE A 80 9.73 -10.78 11.16
CA ILE A 80 9.29 -9.40 11.06
C ILE A 80 8.17 -9.10 12.06
N GLU A 81 8.11 -7.88 12.55
CA GLU A 81 7.02 -7.32 13.36
C GLU A 81 6.13 -6.47 12.43
N PRO A 82 4.99 -6.96 11.97
CA PRO A 82 4.19 -6.28 10.96
C PRO A 82 3.45 -5.07 11.55
N TYR A 83 3.71 -3.86 11.02
CA TYR A 83 3.14 -2.61 11.48
C TYR A 83 1.94 -2.14 10.66
N CYS A 84 2.06 -2.14 9.33
CA CYS A 84 0.95 -1.78 8.47
C CYS A 84 1.07 -2.39 7.07
N LEU A 85 -0.05 -2.41 6.35
CA LEU A 85 -0.13 -2.80 4.94
C LEU A 85 -0.37 -1.57 4.08
N LYS A 86 0.34 -1.48 2.96
CA LYS A 86 0.16 -0.43 1.95
C LYS A 86 -0.05 -1.03 0.57
N LEU A 87 -1.11 -0.58 -0.10
CA LEU A 87 -1.31 -0.84 -1.52
C LEU A 87 -0.72 0.33 -2.32
N PHE A 88 0.21 0.04 -3.21
CA PHE A 88 0.78 1.02 -4.12
C PHE A 88 1.02 0.42 -5.50
N ARG A 89 0.52 1.06 -6.55
CA ARG A 89 0.63 0.62 -7.95
C ARG A 89 0.34 -0.87 -8.10
N GLN A 90 -0.82 -1.30 -7.59
CA GLN A 90 -1.35 -2.67 -7.66
C GLN A 90 -0.55 -3.72 -6.87
N ARG A 91 0.44 -3.34 -6.07
CA ARG A 91 1.20 -4.25 -5.21
C ARG A 91 0.93 -3.98 -3.75
N TRP A 92 0.76 -5.05 -3.01
CA TRP A 92 0.70 -4.98 -1.56
C TRP A 92 2.09 -5.04 -0.96
N TYR A 93 2.28 -4.23 0.05
CA TYR A 93 3.50 -4.16 0.84
C TYR A 93 3.15 -4.25 2.31
N VAL A 94 4.00 -4.93 3.09
CA VAL A 94 4.00 -4.87 4.54
C VAL A 94 5.15 -3.99 4.99
N VAL A 95 4.83 -3.02 5.83
CA VAL A 95 5.80 -2.24 6.59
C VAL A 95 5.98 -2.96 7.91
N ALA A 96 7.19 -3.32 8.23
CA ALA A 96 7.48 -4.12 9.40
C ALA A 96 8.84 -3.75 9.99
N ARG A 97 8.97 -3.81 11.31
CA ARG A 97 10.28 -3.74 11.94
C ARG A 97 11.00 -5.09 11.74
N SER A 98 12.23 -5.02 11.32
CA SER A 98 13.13 -6.18 11.32
C SER A 98 13.86 -6.24 12.66
N PRO A 99 13.67 -7.28 13.48
CA PRO A 99 14.42 -7.44 14.72
C PRO A 99 15.92 -7.56 14.47
N HIS A 100 16.31 -8.19 13.36
CA HIS A 100 17.72 -8.39 12.98
C HIS A 100 18.45 -7.06 12.67
N TYR A 101 17.80 -6.17 11.89
CA TYR A 101 18.40 -4.87 11.51
C TYR A 101 18.01 -3.75 12.47
N ASN A 102 17.10 -4.00 13.41
CA ASN A 102 16.56 -3.03 14.36
C ASN A 102 16.00 -1.77 13.68
N ARG A 103 15.38 -1.91 12.53
CA ARG A 103 14.77 -0.79 11.77
C ARG A 103 13.51 -1.22 11.04
N VAL A 104 12.67 -0.23 10.70
CA VAL A 104 11.48 -0.44 9.87
C VAL A 104 11.91 -0.65 8.41
N MET A 105 11.33 -1.65 7.79
CA MET A 105 11.59 -2.03 6.41
C MET A 105 10.27 -2.28 5.67
N ILE A 106 10.33 -2.27 4.35
CA ILE A 106 9.18 -2.47 3.48
C ILE A 106 9.39 -3.71 2.62
N TYR A 107 8.47 -4.65 2.74
CA TYR A 107 8.52 -5.92 2.02
C TYR A 107 7.32 -6.04 1.09
N SER A 108 7.57 -6.38 -0.16
CA SER A 108 6.52 -6.64 -1.16
C SER A 108 5.94 -8.04 -0.97
N LEU A 109 4.62 -8.16 -0.87
CA LEU A 109 3.97 -9.44 -0.59
C LEU A 109 4.12 -10.46 -1.72
N ASP A 110 4.28 -10.00 -2.96
CA ASP A 110 4.51 -10.89 -4.11
C ASP A 110 5.90 -11.56 -4.11
N ARG A 111 6.80 -11.14 -3.20
CA ARG A 111 8.11 -11.75 -3.00
C ARG A 111 8.20 -12.64 -1.77
N ILE A 112 7.14 -12.73 -1.00
CA ILE A 112 7.02 -13.68 0.09
C ILE A 112 6.72 -15.05 -0.52
N LEU A 113 7.58 -16.02 -0.28
CA LEU A 113 7.43 -17.40 -0.75
C LEU A 113 6.58 -18.20 0.23
N ASP A 114 6.86 -18.01 1.53
CA ASP A 114 6.11 -18.58 2.62
C ASP A 114 6.02 -17.63 3.82
N LEU A 115 4.98 -17.83 4.65
CA LEU A 115 4.69 -16.98 5.80
C LEU A 115 4.05 -17.81 6.90
N GLU A 116 4.64 -17.78 8.08
CA GLU A 116 4.12 -18.41 9.29
C GLU A 116 3.97 -17.38 10.42
N VAL A 117 2.82 -17.42 11.11
CA VAL A 117 2.61 -16.58 12.30
C VAL A 117 3.23 -17.31 13.48
N SER A 118 4.20 -16.69 14.15
CA SER A 118 4.88 -17.29 15.29
C SER A 118 4.04 -17.14 16.58
N GLU A 119 4.42 -17.88 17.63
CA GLU A 119 3.83 -17.70 18.96
C GLU A 119 4.44 -16.50 19.73
N LYS A 120 5.44 -15.83 19.16
CA LYS A 120 6.10 -14.67 19.75
C LYS A 120 5.29 -13.42 19.51
N THR A 121 5.22 -12.57 20.51
CA THR A 121 4.53 -11.28 20.43
C THR A 121 5.51 -10.11 20.27
N PHE A 122 5.04 -9.01 19.72
CA PHE A 122 5.76 -7.74 19.69
C PHE A 122 4.86 -6.61 20.19
N TYR A 123 5.50 -5.50 20.56
CA TYR A 123 4.80 -4.28 20.92
C TYR A 123 4.77 -3.33 19.74
N TYR A 124 3.56 -2.98 19.29
CA TYR A 124 3.39 -1.93 18.28
C TYR A 124 3.76 -0.58 18.91
N PRO A 125 4.74 0.17 18.35
CA PRO A 125 5.13 1.45 18.95
C PRO A 125 4.03 2.48 18.76
N GLU A 126 3.59 3.11 19.87
CA GLU A 126 2.51 4.11 19.86
C GLU A 126 2.85 5.35 19.01
N GLU A 127 4.14 5.67 18.92
CA GLU A 127 4.67 6.77 18.10
C GLU A 127 4.68 6.49 16.60
N PHE A 128 4.55 5.21 16.16
CA PHE A 128 4.55 4.88 14.75
C PHE A 128 3.21 5.22 14.10
N ASN A 129 3.23 6.21 13.24
CA ASN A 129 2.05 6.59 12.45
C ASN A 129 2.28 6.21 10.98
N PRO A 130 1.51 5.25 10.42
CA PRO A 130 1.66 4.82 9.03
C PRO A 130 1.46 5.95 8.02
N GLN A 131 0.61 6.93 8.32
CA GLN A 131 0.37 8.05 7.42
C GLN A 131 1.60 8.96 7.34
N SER A 132 2.10 9.41 8.50
CA SER A 132 3.27 10.29 8.54
C SER A 132 4.55 9.61 8.06
N TYR A 133 4.66 8.29 8.21
CA TYR A 133 5.79 7.51 7.71
C TYR A 133 5.97 7.64 6.18
N PHE A 134 4.89 7.88 5.46
CA PHE A 134 4.91 8.03 4.00
C PHE A 134 4.70 9.47 3.52
N ASP A 135 4.53 10.44 4.41
CA ASP A 135 4.20 11.81 4.02
C ASP A 135 5.26 12.48 3.13
N ALA A 136 6.53 12.13 3.33
CA ALA A 136 7.63 12.65 2.50
C ALA A 136 8.00 11.72 1.33
N CYS A 137 7.26 10.62 1.12
CA CYS A 137 7.65 9.57 0.19
C CYS A 137 6.86 9.64 -1.11
N PHE A 138 7.56 9.66 -2.22
CA PHE A 138 6.95 9.38 -3.51
C PHE A 138 6.80 7.87 -3.69
N GLY A 139 5.68 7.33 -3.18
CA GLY A 139 5.35 5.90 -3.31
C GLY A 139 5.61 5.09 -2.05
N ILE A 140 6.55 4.14 -2.12
CA ILE A 140 6.82 3.17 -1.05
C ILE A 140 8.28 3.20 -0.56
N VAL A 141 9.10 4.06 -1.10
CA VAL A 141 10.49 4.16 -0.67
C VAL A 141 10.55 5.19 0.46
N ALA A 142 10.66 4.68 1.67
CA ALA A 142 10.94 5.46 2.87
C ALA A 142 12.32 5.04 3.36
N ASP A 143 13.21 5.99 3.54
CA ASP A 143 14.54 5.77 4.07
C ASP A 143 14.90 6.94 4.99
N ASP A 144 15.08 6.65 6.27
CA ASP A 144 15.38 7.66 7.29
C ASP A 144 16.75 8.33 7.07
N ASP A 145 17.63 7.69 6.30
CA ASP A 145 18.95 8.22 5.97
C ASP A 145 18.92 9.21 4.78
N ILE A 146 17.77 9.33 4.09
CA ILE A 146 17.60 10.24 2.94
C ILE A 146 16.80 11.47 3.37
N GLY A 147 17.41 12.64 3.24
CA GLY A 147 16.73 13.92 3.51
C GLY A 147 15.61 14.22 2.51
N ILE A 148 14.64 15.04 2.95
CA ILE A 148 13.54 15.49 2.09
C ILE A 148 14.11 16.47 1.04
N GLU A 149 13.83 16.21 -0.24
CA GLU A 149 14.23 17.07 -1.34
C GLU A 149 13.02 17.76 -1.96
N THR A 150 13.22 19.01 -2.39
CA THR A 150 12.23 19.75 -3.16
C THR A 150 12.51 19.58 -4.65
N VAL A 151 11.54 19.03 -5.38
CA VAL A 151 11.62 18.83 -6.83
C VAL A 151 10.74 19.86 -7.52
N GLN A 152 11.32 20.61 -8.46
CA GLN A 152 10.56 21.53 -9.33
C GLN A 152 10.39 20.90 -10.71
N LEU A 153 9.15 20.81 -11.16
CA LEU A 153 8.81 20.30 -12.49
C LEU A 153 8.28 21.45 -13.36
N LYS A 154 8.80 21.56 -14.56
CA LYS A 154 8.22 22.42 -15.59
C LYS A 154 7.29 21.58 -16.47
N VAL A 155 6.02 21.91 -16.43
CA VAL A 155 4.96 21.20 -17.17
C VAL A 155 4.42 22.13 -18.25
N TYR A 156 4.30 21.64 -19.48
CA TYR A 156 3.80 22.40 -20.63
C TYR A 156 2.34 22.01 -20.91
N ALA A 157 1.57 22.98 -21.41
CA ALA A 157 0.23 22.70 -21.91
C ALA A 157 0.25 21.67 -23.07
N PRO A 158 -0.71 20.77 -23.15
CA PRO A 158 -1.90 20.61 -22.29
C PRO A 158 -1.68 19.68 -21.07
N GLN A 159 -0.43 19.31 -20.75
CA GLN A 159 -0.13 18.34 -19.68
C GLN A 159 -0.39 18.89 -18.28
N ASP A 160 -0.36 20.20 -18.08
CA ASP A 160 -0.67 20.89 -16.83
C ASP A 160 -1.99 20.42 -16.21
N LYS A 161 -3.04 20.30 -17.02
CA LYS A 161 -4.37 19.85 -16.60
C LYS A 161 -4.39 18.44 -16.01
N TYR A 162 -3.51 17.55 -16.50
CA TYR A 162 -3.42 16.19 -15.98
C TYR A 162 -2.75 16.16 -14.60
N PHE A 163 -1.75 17.01 -14.39
CA PHE A 163 -1.07 17.14 -13.08
C PHE A 163 -1.99 17.77 -12.03
N ASP A 164 -2.86 18.71 -12.45
CA ASP A 164 -3.86 19.31 -11.56
C ASP A 164 -4.97 18.32 -11.20
N ALA A 165 -5.42 17.53 -12.18
CA ALA A 165 -6.48 16.53 -11.97
C ALA A 165 -6.02 15.33 -11.12
N LEU A 166 -4.74 14.93 -11.24
CA LEU A 166 -4.14 13.84 -10.50
C LEU A 166 -2.74 14.23 -10.02
N PRO A 167 -2.63 14.88 -8.85
CA PRO A 167 -1.35 15.28 -8.29
C PRO A 167 -0.42 14.08 -8.07
N LEU A 168 0.86 14.25 -8.38
CA LEU A 168 1.89 13.22 -8.17
C LEU A 168 2.12 12.92 -6.68
N HIS A 169 1.97 13.95 -5.84
CA HIS A 169 2.13 13.88 -4.41
C HIS A 169 1.22 14.91 -3.73
N HIS A 170 0.77 14.65 -2.53
CA HIS A 170 -0.13 15.55 -1.79
C HIS A 170 0.50 16.92 -1.52
N SER A 171 1.83 17.03 -1.47
CA SER A 171 2.55 18.31 -1.31
C SER A 171 2.70 19.11 -2.60
N GLN A 172 2.20 18.60 -3.75
CA GLN A 172 2.29 19.32 -5.02
C GLN A 172 1.58 20.66 -4.94
N ARG A 173 2.26 21.69 -5.42
CA ARG A 173 1.70 23.04 -5.55
C ARG A 173 2.23 23.72 -6.80
N THR A 174 1.41 24.55 -7.42
CA THR A 174 1.85 25.43 -8.51
C THR A 174 2.65 26.57 -7.92
N VAL A 175 3.85 26.78 -8.40
CA VAL A 175 4.76 27.85 -7.96
C VAL A 175 4.68 29.05 -8.88
N GLU A 176 4.62 28.80 -10.21
CA GLU A 176 4.59 29.83 -11.23
C GLU A 176 3.77 29.37 -12.43
N VAL A 177 3.00 30.27 -13.02
CA VAL A 177 2.27 30.05 -14.27
C VAL A 177 2.83 31.06 -15.29
N THR A 178 3.54 30.55 -16.30
CA THR A 178 3.97 31.36 -17.44
C THR A 178 2.99 31.16 -18.58
N GLU A 179 2.45 32.26 -19.14
CA GLU A 179 1.67 32.17 -20.38
C GLU A 179 2.54 31.58 -21.50
N GLY A 180 2.10 30.39 -21.95
CA GLY A 180 2.81 29.71 -23.04
C GLY A 180 2.69 30.54 -24.32
N HIS A 181 3.79 30.94 -24.86
CA HIS A 181 3.83 31.38 -26.25
C HIS A 181 3.54 30.19 -27.15
N THR A 182 2.45 30.26 -27.91
CA THR A 182 2.13 29.39 -29.05
C THR A 182 3.22 29.51 -30.12
#